data_18e4770c5f49b4ee6aeb5e2f9f7b3f7c
#
_entry.id   18e4770c5f49b4ee6aeb5e2f9f7b3f7c
#
_cell.length_a   1.000
_cell.length_b   1.000
_cell.length_c   1.000
_cell.angle_alpha   90.00
_cell.angle_beta   90.00
_cell.angle_gamma   90.00
#
_symmetry.space_group_name_H-M   'P 1'
#
loop_
_entity.id
_entity.type
_entity.pdbx_description
1 polymer ?
#
loop_
_entity_poly.entity_id
_entity_poly.type
_entity_poly.pdbx_seq_one_letter_code
_entity_poly.pdbx_strand_id
1 'polypeptide(L)'
;MDPYDLPDEFSHLQAQDMSKLGFMQDLIRGIKKIVDASSVDDNTVNENNIVQNVAGNIAPLLDRAFLCIEDSEFKKADELLEQVLNRNPREPKAYIGKLLCELRLNGEEKLLTIKKPLNNYGNYKKAIRFGEGNYIDKIKKYNDDIINEINQNILEIEQQISDINRKIEQKELEQNDIRNSFSKRKGELEQAIREQEQKKKEIEQEMK
;
A
#
# COMPACT_ATOMS: atom_id res chain seq x y z
N MET A 1 54.35 20.22 -36.96
CA MET A 1 53.48 19.09 -36.59
C MET A 1 52.07 19.64 -36.65
N ASP A 2 51.28 19.10 -37.53
CA ASP A 2 49.86 19.45 -37.59
C ASP A 2 49.21 18.92 -36.30
N PRO A 3 48.44 19.70 -35.57
CA PRO A 3 47.81 19.24 -34.32
C PRO A 3 46.86 18.03 -34.48
N TYR A 4 46.69 17.56 -35.70
CA TYR A 4 45.87 16.40 -36.06
C TYR A 4 46.65 15.17 -36.51
N ASP A 5 48.01 15.22 -36.53
CA ASP A 5 48.82 14.04 -36.84
C ASP A 5 48.86 13.10 -35.63
N LEU A 6 48.18 11.98 -35.79
CA LEU A 6 48.23 10.88 -34.83
C LEU A 6 49.58 10.17 -34.92
N PRO A 7 50.21 9.74 -33.80
CA PRO A 7 51.36 8.84 -33.83
C PRO A 7 51.07 7.62 -34.69
N ASP A 8 52.12 7.09 -35.35
CA ASP A 8 52.01 5.97 -36.29
C ASP A 8 51.31 4.73 -35.72
N GLU A 9 51.41 4.53 -34.38
CA GLU A 9 50.72 3.47 -33.64
C GLU A 9 49.21 3.58 -33.68
N PHE A 10 48.69 4.81 -33.90
CA PHE A 10 47.25 5.12 -33.95
C PHE A 10 46.78 5.56 -35.35
N SER A 11 47.64 5.42 -36.37
CA SER A 11 47.33 5.82 -37.75
C SER A 11 46.10 5.09 -38.34
N HIS A 12 45.73 3.94 -37.78
CA HIS A 12 44.53 3.20 -38.14
C HIS A 12 43.25 3.74 -37.47
N LEU A 13 43.37 4.67 -36.50
CA LEU A 13 42.24 5.31 -35.87
C LEU A 13 41.92 6.62 -36.59
N GLN A 14 40.68 6.72 -37.08
CA GLN A 14 40.20 7.94 -37.72
C GLN A 14 39.78 8.93 -36.65
N ALA A 15 40.52 10.07 -36.55
CA ALA A 15 40.11 11.16 -35.65
C ALA A 15 38.77 11.74 -36.08
N GLN A 16 37.82 11.79 -35.17
CA GLN A 16 36.50 12.36 -35.42
C GLN A 16 36.52 13.86 -35.16
N ASP A 17 36.19 14.65 -36.17
CA ASP A 17 36.03 16.09 -36.04
C ASP A 17 34.69 16.39 -35.37
N MET A 18 34.78 16.77 -34.08
CA MET A 18 33.61 17.05 -33.25
C MET A 18 32.84 18.32 -33.64
N SER A 19 33.41 19.14 -34.55
CA SER A 19 32.76 20.33 -35.08
C SER A 19 31.76 20.04 -36.21
N LYS A 20 31.80 18.86 -36.77
CA LYS A 20 30.93 18.49 -37.91
C LYS A 20 29.56 18.04 -37.43
N LEU A 21 28.54 18.51 -38.16
CA LEU A 21 27.17 18.07 -37.98
C LEU A 21 27.10 16.53 -38.21
N GLY A 22 26.61 15.79 -37.20
CA GLY A 22 26.49 14.32 -37.27
C GLY A 22 27.63 13.52 -36.60
N PHE A 23 28.68 14.18 -36.04
CA PHE A 23 29.78 13.51 -35.38
C PHE A 23 29.32 12.50 -34.31
N MET A 24 28.27 12.83 -33.55
CA MET A 24 27.68 11.93 -32.53
C MET A 24 27.13 10.63 -33.13
N GLN A 25 26.52 10.73 -34.31
CA GLN A 25 26.03 9.54 -35.02
C GLN A 25 27.17 8.67 -35.55
N ASP A 26 28.23 9.29 -36.03
CA ASP A 26 29.41 8.57 -36.52
C ASP A 26 30.21 7.96 -35.37
N LEU A 27 30.31 8.66 -34.23
CA LEU A 27 30.92 8.13 -33.01
C LEU A 27 30.13 6.90 -32.49
N ILE A 28 28.80 7.00 -32.41
CA ILE A 28 27.95 5.87 -32.03
C ILE A 28 28.10 4.69 -32.98
N ARG A 29 28.19 4.95 -34.29
CA ARG A 29 28.41 3.91 -35.30
C ARG A 29 29.81 3.25 -35.15
N GLY A 30 30.84 4.04 -34.84
CA GLY A 30 32.20 3.56 -34.56
C GLY A 30 32.27 2.67 -33.32
N ILE A 31 31.65 3.12 -32.21
CA ILE A 31 31.56 2.34 -30.96
C ILE A 31 30.80 1.03 -31.20
N LYS A 32 29.68 1.05 -31.94
CA LYS A 32 28.97 -0.18 -32.31
C LYS A 32 29.84 -1.17 -33.04
N LYS A 33 30.64 -0.75 -34.05
CA LYS A 33 31.54 -1.63 -34.76
C LYS A 33 32.58 -2.30 -33.87
N ILE A 34 33.07 -1.61 -32.83
CA ILE A 34 34.06 -2.15 -31.87
C ILE A 34 33.39 -3.16 -30.94
N VAL A 35 32.19 -2.87 -30.46
CA VAL A 35 31.43 -3.77 -29.57
C VAL A 35 30.98 -5.03 -30.34
N ASP A 36 30.51 -4.88 -31.58
CA ASP A 36 30.06 -6.01 -32.42
C ASP A 36 31.23 -6.89 -32.88
N ALA A 37 32.45 -6.34 -33.02
CA ALA A 37 33.64 -7.11 -33.36
C ALA A 37 34.22 -7.96 -32.20
N SER A 38 33.77 -7.66 -30.95
CA SER A 38 34.18 -8.41 -29.75
C SER A 38 33.27 -9.61 -29.45
N SER A 39 32.21 -9.82 -30.21
CA SER A 39 31.26 -10.91 -30.04
C SER A 39 31.07 -11.69 -31.36
N VAL A 40 32.06 -12.53 -31.68
CA VAL A 40 31.86 -13.63 -32.65
C VAL A 40 31.61 -14.88 -31.81
N ASP A 41 30.35 -15.24 -31.66
CA ASP A 41 29.77 -16.55 -31.90
C ASP A 41 28.25 -16.55 -31.74
N ASP A 42 27.64 -16.82 -32.86
CA ASP A 42 26.47 -17.63 -33.17
C ASP A 42 25.06 -17.24 -32.62
N ASN A 43 24.29 -16.88 -33.64
CA ASN A 43 22.85 -17.14 -33.82
C ASN A 43 21.77 -16.35 -33.02
N THR A 44 20.96 -15.73 -33.90
CA THR A 44 19.61 -15.15 -33.69
C THR A 44 19.55 -13.80 -32.97
N VAL A 45 19.73 -12.76 -33.79
CA VAL A 45 19.36 -11.38 -33.41
C VAL A 45 17.83 -11.28 -33.34
N ASN A 46 17.33 -11.30 -32.13
CA ASN A 46 15.94 -10.95 -31.84
C ASN A 46 15.90 -9.43 -31.67
N GLU A 47 15.26 -8.72 -32.60
CA GLU A 47 15.16 -7.23 -32.61
C GLU A 47 14.62 -6.61 -31.33
N ASN A 48 14.01 -7.41 -30.46
CA ASN A 48 13.50 -6.99 -29.15
C ASN A 48 14.58 -6.73 -28.07
N ASN A 49 15.85 -7.19 -28.29
CA ASN A 49 16.93 -7.00 -27.31
C ASN A 49 17.70 -5.68 -27.48
N ILE A 50 17.55 -4.98 -28.60
CA ILE A 50 18.29 -3.73 -28.88
C ILE A 50 17.63 -2.55 -28.14
N VAL A 51 16.34 -2.59 -27.93
CA VAL A 51 15.60 -1.52 -27.20
C VAL A 51 15.88 -1.55 -25.68
N GLN A 52 16.27 -2.70 -25.12
CA GLN A 52 16.59 -2.84 -23.69
C GLN A 52 17.98 -2.32 -23.30
N ASN A 53 18.91 -2.21 -24.22
CA ASN A 53 20.30 -1.77 -23.93
C ASN A 53 20.51 -0.26 -23.99
N VAL A 54 19.55 0.52 -24.49
CA VAL A 54 19.64 2.00 -24.56
C VAL A 54 19.00 2.68 -23.35
N ALA A 55 18.06 2.03 -22.67
CA ALA A 55 17.63 2.43 -21.35
C ALA A 55 18.68 1.92 -20.35
N GLY A 56 19.66 2.75 -20.00
CA GLY A 56 20.77 2.37 -19.10
C GLY A 56 20.27 1.47 -17.97
N ASN A 57 21.00 0.37 -17.75
CA ASN A 57 20.64 -0.69 -16.80
C ASN A 57 20.11 -0.13 -15.49
N ILE A 58 18.80 -0.23 -15.26
CA ILE A 58 18.14 0.29 -14.05
C ILE A 58 18.30 -0.65 -12.85
N ALA A 59 18.68 -1.92 -13.09
CA ALA A 59 18.74 -2.94 -12.05
C ALA A 59 19.66 -2.55 -10.88
N PRO A 60 20.89 -2.04 -11.07
CA PRO A 60 21.74 -1.65 -9.94
C PRO A 60 21.18 -0.50 -9.11
N LEU A 61 20.44 0.44 -9.75
CA LEU A 61 19.78 1.54 -9.01
C LEU A 61 18.60 1.02 -8.20
N LEU A 62 17.84 0.10 -8.78
CA LEU A 62 16.71 -0.53 -8.14
C LEU A 62 17.16 -1.35 -6.92
N ASP A 63 18.18 -2.20 -7.09
CA ASP A 63 18.76 -3.01 -6.01
C ASP A 63 19.26 -2.11 -4.86
N ARG A 64 19.99 -1.04 -5.20
CA ARG A 64 20.47 -0.08 -4.20
C ARG A 64 19.34 0.64 -3.49
N ALA A 65 18.25 0.97 -4.20
CA ALA A 65 17.08 1.58 -3.59
C ALA A 65 16.41 0.65 -2.57
N PHE A 66 16.28 -0.65 -2.89
CA PHE A 66 15.72 -1.63 -1.97
C PHE A 66 16.62 -1.86 -0.75
N LEU A 67 17.95 -1.88 -0.89
CA LEU A 67 18.87 -1.91 0.25
C LEU A 67 18.68 -0.68 1.15
N CYS A 68 18.54 0.53 0.58
CA CYS A 68 18.22 1.72 1.37
C CYS A 68 16.87 1.62 2.08
N ILE A 69 15.85 0.95 1.49
CA ILE A 69 14.57 0.67 2.14
C ILE A 69 14.77 -0.25 3.35
N GLU A 70 15.51 -1.34 3.19
CA GLU A 70 15.84 -2.28 4.28
C GLU A 70 16.54 -1.57 5.44
N ASP A 71 17.46 -0.65 5.13
CA ASP A 71 18.17 0.20 6.11
C ASP A 71 17.30 1.35 6.65
N SER A 72 16.05 1.47 6.22
CA SER A 72 15.12 2.57 6.58
C SER A 72 15.58 3.96 6.14
N GLU A 73 16.49 4.06 5.17
CA GLU A 73 16.95 5.30 4.52
C GLU A 73 15.93 5.75 3.43
N PHE A 74 14.65 5.90 3.79
CA PHE A 74 13.55 6.09 2.86
C PHE A 74 13.70 7.28 1.91
N LYS A 75 14.30 8.39 2.37
CA LYS A 75 14.52 9.57 1.53
C LYS A 75 15.51 9.28 0.40
N LYS A 76 16.62 8.61 0.71
CA LYS A 76 17.64 8.22 -0.27
C LYS A 76 17.11 7.15 -1.22
N ALA A 77 16.32 6.20 -0.71
CA ALA A 77 15.64 5.21 -1.51
C ALA A 77 14.69 5.87 -2.52
N ASP A 78 13.87 6.83 -2.08
CA ASP A 78 12.93 7.56 -2.94
C ASP A 78 13.64 8.33 -4.07
N GLU A 79 14.79 8.98 -3.77
CA GLU A 79 15.62 9.67 -4.76
C GLU A 79 16.20 8.70 -5.82
N LEU A 80 16.60 7.49 -5.40
CA LEU A 80 17.07 6.44 -6.33
C LEU A 80 15.93 5.88 -7.19
N LEU A 81 14.76 5.69 -6.60
CA LEU A 81 13.57 5.22 -7.31
C LEU A 81 13.08 6.25 -8.34
N GLU A 82 13.17 7.54 -8.06
CA GLU A 82 12.92 8.59 -9.05
C GLU A 82 13.90 8.49 -10.23
N GLN A 83 15.19 8.23 -9.98
CA GLN A 83 16.15 8.03 -11.06
C GLN A 83 15.82 6.79 -11.92
N VAL A 84 15.31 5.72 -11.28
CA VAL A 84 14.80 4.53 -12.01
C VAL A 84 13.62 4.91 -12.88
N LEU A 85 12.62 5.62 -12.33
CA LEU A 85 11.41 6.02 -13.06
C LEU A 85 11.68 7.06 -14.15
N ASN A 86 12.69 7.91 -14.01
CA ASN A 86 13.14 8.80 -15.07
C ASN A 86 13.71 8.05 -16.29
N ARG A 87 14.28 6.84 -16.06
CA ARG A 87 14.80 5.99 -17.14
C ARG A 87 13.76 5.02 -17.68
N ASN A 88 12.96 4.43 -16.78
CA ASN A 88 11.86 3.54 -17.12
C ASN A 88 10.60 3.92 -16.33
N PRO A 89 9.72 4.77 -16.89
CA PRO A 89 8.49 5.20 -16.22
C PRO A 89 7.46 4.08 -15.95
N ARG A 90 7.71 2.88 -16.49
CA ARG A 90 6.82 1.72 -16.35
C ARG A 90 7.42 0.61 -15.48
N GLU A 91 8.43 0.91 -14.66
CA GLU A 91 9.04 -0.08 -13.78
C GLU A 91 8.14 -0.35 -12.54
N PRO A 92 7.47 -1.50 -12.46
CA PRO A 92 6.53 -1.78 -11.40
C PRO A 92 7.20 -1.88 -10.01
N LYS A 93 8.42 -2.45 -9.94
CA LYS A 93 9.17 -2.56 -8.68
C LYS A 93 9.52 -1.18 -8.11
N ALA A 94 9.81 -0.20 -8.96
CA ALA A 94 10.09 1.15 -8.50
C ALA A 94 8.86 1.79 -7.84
N TYR A 95 7.66 1.54 -8.36
CA TYR A 95 6.42 2.01 -7.72
C TYR A 95 6.13 1.29 -6.40
N ILE A 96 6.45 -0.01 -6.29
CA ILE A 96 6.36 -0.70 -4.99
C ILE A 96 7.38 -0.15 -4.01
N GLY A 97 8.62 0.10 -4.42
CA GLY A 97 9.61 0.77 -3.57
C GLY A 97 9.15 2.15 -3.09
N LYS A 98 8.54 2.95 -3.97
CA LYS A 98 7.94 4.24 -3.58
C LYS A 98 6.78 4.09 -2.59
N LEU A 99 5.96 3.05 -2.74
CA LEU A 99 4.92 2.72 -1.77
C LEU A 99 5.53 2.38 -0.40
N LEU A 100 6.60 1.59 -0.36
CA LEU A 100 7.30 1.27 0.88
C LEU A 100 7.89 2.53 1.54
N CYS A 101 8.49 3.43 0.77
CA CYS A 101 8.99 4.72 1.27
C CYS A 101 7.87 5.60 1.83
N GLU A 102 6.72 5.69 1.12
CA GLU A 102 5.53 6.44 1.53
C GLU A 102 4.98 5.92 2.87
N LEU A 103 4.95 4.60 3.04
CA LEU A 103 4.46 3.93 4.23
C LEU A 103 5.53 3.75 5.32
N ARG A 104 6.79 4.10 5.04
CA ARG A 104 7.95 3.89 5.92
C ARG A 104 8.12 2.44 6.34
N LEU A 105 7.96 1.53 5.41
CA LEU A 105 8.14 0.10 5.59
C LEU A 105 9.50 -0.34 5.03
N ASN A 106 10.24 -1.12 5.81
CA ASN A 106 11.58 -1.58 5.44
C ASN A 106 11.60 -2.93 4.70
N GLY A 107 10.45 -3.37 4.19
CA GLY A 107 10.33 -4.60 3.40
C GLY A 107 8.92 -4.81 2.86
N GLU A 108 8.82 -5.56 1.77
CA GLU A 108 7.54 -5.84 1.10
C GLU A 108 6.58 -6.64 2.00
N GLU A 109 7.10 -7.56 2.81
CA GLU A 109 6.31 -8.37 3.74
C GLU A 109 5.62 -7.52 4.81
N LYS A 110 6.17 -6.34 5.11
CA LYS A 110 5.55 -5.38 6.03
C LYS A 110 4.29 -4.74 5.46
N LEU A 111 4.03 -4.86 4.16
CA LEU A 111 2.76 -4.43 3.57
C LEU A 111 1.56 -5.12 4.25
N LEU A 112 1.71 -6.37 4.71
CA LEU A 112 0.67 -7.08 5.46
C LEU A 112 0.32 -6.46 6.81
N THR A 113 1.16 -5.57 7.36
CA THR A 113 0.87 -4.87 8.62
C THR A 113 -0.05 -3.65 8.43
N ILE A 114 -0.33 -3.28 7.18
CA ILE A 114 -1.15 -2.12 6.85
C ILE A 114 -2.63 -2.45 7.07
N LYS A 115 -3.33 -1.59 7.83
CA LYS A 115 -4.76 -1.75 8.13
C LYS A 115 -5.67 -1.03 7.11
N LYS A 116 -5.15 -0.82 5.89
CA LYS A 116 -5.89 -0.19 4.78
C LYS A 116 -5.57 -0.93 3.48
N PRO A 117 -6.56 -1.17 2.61
CA PRO A 117 -6.32 -1.78 1.32
C PRO A 117 -5.28 -1.02 0.49
N LEU A 118 -4.34 -1.73 -0.11
CA LEU A 118 -3.23 -1.13 -0.88
C LEU A 118 -3.75 -0.43 -2.15
N ASN A 119 -4.90 -0.84 -2.67
CA ASN A 119 -5.55 -0.21 -3.82
C ASN A 119 -5.96 1.26 -3.57
N ASN A 120 -5.87 1.77 -2.33
CA ASN A 120 -6.06 3.19 -2.01
C ASN A 120 -4.82 4.04 -2.34
N TYR A 121 -3.66 3.42 -2.54
CA TYR A 121 -2.39 4.11 -2.79
C TYR A 121 -2.09 4.23 -4.28
N GLY A 122 -1.68 5.45 -4.71
CA GLY A 122 -1.39 5.75 -6.11
C GLY A 122 -0.24 4.92 -6.68
N ASN A 123 0.80 4.70 -5.88
CA ASN A 123 1.97 3.92 -6.26
C ASN A 123 1.62 2.44 -6.46
N TYR A 124 0.76 1.86 -5.61
CA TYR A 124 0.24 0.51 -5.82
C TYR A 124 -0.51 0.39 -7.16
N LYS A 125 -1.44 1.32 -7.45
CA LYS A 125 -2.20 1.31 -8.70
C LYS A 125 -1.30 1.36 -9.93
N LYS A 126 -0.23 2.17 -9.89
CA LYS A 126 0.76 2.24 -10.99
C LYS A 126 1.54 0.94 -11.12
N ALA A 127 1.99 0.34 -10.01
CA ALA A 127 2.69 -0.94 -10.03
C ALA A 127 1.83 -2.05 -10.67
N ILE A 128 0.56 -2.15 -10.27
CA ILE A 128 -0.37 -3.15 -10.84
C ILE A 128 -0.67 -2.87 -12.32
N ARG A 129 -0.77 -1.59 -12.70
CA ARG A 129 -1.05 -1.21 -14.09
C ARG A 129 0.08 -1.56 -15.05
N PHE A 130 1.33 -1.43 -14.62
CA PHE A 130 2.51 -1.57 -15.48
C PHE A 130 3.21 -2.91 -15.32
N GLY A 131 2.88 -3.68 -14.28
CA GLY A 131 3.54 -4.94 -13.98
C GLY A 131 2.69 -6.16 -14.32
N GLU A 132 3.41 -7.25 -14.61
CA GLU A 132 2.85 -8.56 -14.92
C GLU A 132 3.67 -9.68 -14.25
N GLY A 133 3.12 -10.89 -14.21
CA GLY A 133 3.79 -12.10 -13.74
C GLY A 133 3.85 -12.24 -12.23
N ASN A 134 4.57 -13.26 -11.78
CA ASN A 134 4.58 -13.77 -10.40
C ASN A 134 4.86 -12.71 -9.33
N TYR A 135 5.69 -11.70 -9.63
CA TYR A 135 5.99 -10.64 -8.69
C TYR A 135 4.74 -9.79 -8.38
N ILE A 136 4.03 -9.39 -9.43
CA ILE A 136 2.81 -8.60 -9.27
C ILE A 136 1.68 -9.41 -8.66
N ASP A 137 1.59 -10.71 -8.98
CA ASP A 137 0.61 -11.60 -8.38
C ASP A 137 0.85 -11.76 -6.86
N LYS A 138 2.12 -11.82 -6.42
CA LYS A 138 2.48 -11.75 -4.98
C LYS A 138 1.99 -10.46 -4.33
N ILE A 139 2.19 -9.31 -4.98
CA ILE A 139 1.77 -8.00 -4.45
C ILE A 139 0.24 -7.86 -4.42
N LYS A 140 -0.47 -8.37 -5.43
CA LYS A 140 -1.95 -8.45 -5.41
C LYS A 140 -2.43 -9.32 -4.26
N LYS A 141 -1.80 -10.48 -4.05
CA LYS A 141 -2.13 -11.37 -2.94
C LYS A 141 -2.00 -10.66 -1.58
N TYR A 142 -0.96 -9.85 -1.37
CA TYR A 142 -0.85 -9.07 -0.12
C TYR A 142 -2.05 -8.14 0.07
N ASN A 143 -2.52 -7.47 -1.01
CA ASN A 143 -3.72 -6.63 -0.92
C ASN A 143 -4.97 -7.45 -0.58
N ASP A 144 -5.14 -8.61 -1.19
CA ASP A 144 -6.28 -9.50 -0.94
C ASP A 144 -6.27 -10.05 0.48
N ASP A 145 -5.10 -10.44 0.99
CA ASP A 145 -4.92 -10.90 2.38
C ASP A 145 -5.29 -9.78 3.38
N ILE A 146 -4.86 -8.53 3.13
CA ILE A 146 -5.25 -7.36 3.93
C ILE A 146 -6.76 -7.14 3.91
N ILE A 147 -7.38 -7.19 2.73
CA ILE A 147 -8.84 -7.02 2.58
C ILE A 147 -9.58 -8.13 3.34
N ASN A 148 -9.12 -9.38 3.25
CA ASN A 148 -9.72 -10.49 3.95
C ASN A 148 -9.61 -10.32 5.48
N GLU A 149 -8.44 -9.90 6.01
CA GLU A 149 -8.28 -9.61 7.43
C GLU A 149 -9.23 -8.49 7.89
N ILE A 150 -9.35 -7.41 7.11
CA ILE A 150 -10.27 -6.31 7.42
C ILE A 150 -11.72 -6.80 7.45
N ASN A 151 -12.14 -7.60 6.47
CA ASN A 151 -13.50 -8.15 6.39
C ASN A 151 -13.80 -9.08 7.57
N GLN A 152 -12.85 -9.90 7.98
CA GLN A 152 -12.98 -10.76 9.17
C GLN A 152 -13.18 -9.91 10.44
N ASN A 153 -12.36 -8.88 10.64
CA ASN A 153 -12.49 -7.98 11.77
C ASN A 153 -13.85 -7.23 11.78
N ILE A 154 -14.36 -6.84 10.61
CA ILE A 154 -15.70 -6.22 10.48
C ILE A 154 -16.77 -7.21 10.93
N LEU A 155 -16.72 -8.46 10.46
CA LEU A 155 -17.69 -9.49 10.83
C LEU A 155 -17.71 -9.75 12.34
N GLU A 156 -16.53 -9.82 12.98
CA GLU A 156 -16.41 -10.01 14.43
C GLU A 156 -17.02 -8.83 15.21
N ILE A 157 -16.78 -7.59 14.75
CA ILE A 157 -17.36 -6.40 15.35
C ILE A 157 -18.88 -6.37 15.19
N GLU A 158 -19.41 -6.72 14.01
CA GLU A 158 -20.85 -6.81 13.77
C GLU A 158 -21.51 -7.84 14.69
N GLN A 159 -20.87 -8.98 14.92
CA GLN A 159 -21.32 -9.99 15.88
C GLN A 159 -21.37 -9.42 17.31
N GLN A 160 -20.31 -8.74 17.76
CA GLN A 160 -20.25 -8.11 19.07
C GLN A 160 -21.35 -7.05 19.24
N ILE A 161 -21.61 -6.24 18.23
CA ILE A 161 -22.70 -5.25 18.22
C ILE A 161 -24.05 -5.94 18.38
N SER A 162 -24.29 -7.04 17.64
CA SER A 162 -25.52 -7.82 17.74
C SER A 162 -25.74 -8.35 19.17
N ASP A 163 -24.69 -8.92 19.78
CA ASP A 163 -24.75 -9.45 21.15
C ASP A 163 -24.99 -8.35 22.19
N ILE A 164 -24.40 -7.18 22.02
CA ILE A 164 -24.63 -6.02 22.89
C ILE A 164 -26.07 -5.56 22.75
N ASN A 165 -26.60 -5.42 21.55
CA ASN A 165 -27.98 -4.99 21.31
C ASN A 165 -28.99 -5.96 21.97
N ARG A 166 -28.75 -7.28 21.84
CA ARG A 166 -29.59 -8.27 22.54
C ARG A 166 -29.57 -8.11 24.06
N LYS A 167 -28.39 -7.83 24.64
CA LYS A 167 -28.28 -7.57 26.10
C LYS A 167 -28.99 -6.29 26.51
N ILE A 168 -28.95 -5.26 25.69
CA ILE A 168 -29.67 -3.99 25.93
C ILE A 168 -31.17 -4.28 25.96
N GLU A 169 -31.71 -4.96 24.95
CA GLU A 169 -33.13 -5.32 24.88
C GLU A 169 -33.59 -6.13 26.08
N GLN A 170 -32.81 -7.12 26.54
CA GLN A 170 -33.12 -7.86 27.76
C GLN A 170 -33.18 -6.96 28.98
N LYS A 171 -32.23 -6.01 29.12
CA LYS A 171 -32.19 -5.08 30.23
C LYS A 171 -33.39 -4.11 30.22
N GLU A 172 -33.81 -3.68 29.04
CA GLU A 172 -35.01 -2.84 28.90
C GLU A 172 -36.27 -3.58 29.30
N LEU A 173 -36.42 -4.86 28.94
CA LEU A 173 -37.52 -5.70 29.42
C LEU A 173 -37.51 -5.86 30.96
N GLU A 174 -36.35 -6.22 31.53
CA GLU A 174 -36.23 -6.31 32.99
C GLU A 174 -36.59 -5.00 33.70
N GLN A 175 -36.18 -3.84 33.17
CA GLN A 175 -36.53 -2.54 33.72
C GLN A 175 -38.02 -2.24 33.63
N ASN A 176 -38.68 -2.62 32.54
CA ASN A 176 -40.10 -2.45 32.36
C ASN A 176 -40.90 -3.32 33.35
N ASP A 177 -40.46 -4.56 33.59
CA ASP A 177 -41.08 -5.46 34.58
C ASP A 177 -40.96 -4.90 36.00
N ILE A 178 -39.78 -4.39 36.37
CA ILE A 178 -39.57 -3.74 37.66
C ILE A 178 -40.47 -2.49 37.80
N ARG A 179 -40.57 -1.67 36.77
CA ARG A 179 -41.43 -0.47 36.76
C ARG A 179 -42.89 -0.84 36.94
N ASN A 180 -43.35 -1.87 36.23
CA ASN A 180 -44.72 -2.35 36.32
C ASN A 180 -45.04 -2.92 37.71
N SER A 181 -44.16 -3.72 38.29
CA SER A 181 -44.28 -4.29 39.61
C SER A 181 -44.30 -3.20 40.69
N PHE A 182 -43.42 -2.19 40.54
CA PHE A 182 -43.40 -1.03 41.45
C PHE A 182 -44.69 -0.20 41.37
N SER A 183 -45.22 0.05 40.17
CA SER A 183 -46.47 0.77 39.96
C SER A 183 -47.67 0.04 40.58
N LYS A 184 -47.73 -1.28 40.44
CA LYS A 184 -48.76 -2.13 41.07
C LYS A 184 -48.69 -2.01 42.58
N ARG A 185 -47.50 -2.19 43.17
CA ARG A 185 -47.29 -2.15 44.63
C ARG A 185 -47.62 -0.76 45.23
N LYS A 186 -47.30 0.31 44.49
CA LYS A 186 -47.69 1.68 44.86
C LYS A 186 -49.21 1.84 44.90
N GLY A 187 -49.93 1.34 43.90
CA GLY A 187 -51.38 1.36 43.86
C GLY A 187 -52.04 0.60 45.05
N GLU A 188 -51.51 -0.59 45.36
CA GLU A 188 -51.96 -1.40 46.50
C GLU A 188 -51.73 -0.66 47.83
N LEU A 189 -50.60 0.01 48.01
CA LEU A 189 -50.30 0.79 49.21
C LEU A 189 -51.18 2.01 49.33
N GLU A 190 -51.43 2.74 48.24
CA GLU A 190 -52.33 3.89 48.23
C GLU A 190 -53.80 3.50 48.59
N GLN A 191 -54.21 2.32 48.15
CA GLN A 191 -55.52 1.77 48.51
C GLN A 191 -55.58 1.42 50.01
N ALA A 192 -54.56 0.74 50.53
CA ALA A 192 -54.49 0.39 51.96
C ALA A 192 -54.48 1.62 52.83
N ILE A 193 -53.79 2.70 52.44
CA ILE A 193 -53.81 3.98 53.18
C ILE A 193 -55.21 4.56 53.19
N ARG A 194 -55.91 4.61 52.06
CA ARG A 194 -57.32 5.12 52.02
C ARG A 194 -58.25 4.31 52.91
N GLU A 195 -58.12 2.99 52.91
CA GLU A 195 -58.90 2.11 53.78
C GLU A 195 -58.64 2.37 55.28
N GLN A 196 -57.39 2.64 55.67
CA GLN A 196 -57.03 2.97 57.04
C GLN A 196 -57.51 4.36 57.42
N GLU A 197 -57.46 5.35 56.57
CA GLU A 197 -58.00 6.68 56.78
C GLU A 197 -59.54 6.67 56.99
N GLN A 198 -60.22 5.83 56.21
CA GLN A 198 -61.65 5.66 56.32
C GLN A 198 -62.05 5.01 57.66
N LYS A 199 -61.37 3.93 58.06
CA LYS A 199 -61.60 3.33 59.41
C LYS A 199 -61.31 4.26 60.53
N LYS A 200 -60.27 5.10 60.41
CA LYS A 200 -59.98 6.13 61.40
C LYS A 200 -61.11 7.14 61.53
N LYS A 201 -61.70 7.59 60.44
CA LYS A 201 -62.86 8.52 60.43
C LYS A 201 -64.11 7.88 61.05
N GLU A 202 -64.36 6.61 60.77
CA GLU A 202 -65.48 5.85 61.35
C GLU A 202 -65.33 5.77 62.87
N ILE A 203 -64.17 5.42 63.41
CA ILE A 203 -63.91 5.40 64.88
C ILE A 203 -64.04 6.78 65.51
N GLU A 204 -63.52 7.83 64.85
CA GLU A 204 -63.66 9.20 65.32
C GLU A 204 -65.13 9.68 65.40
N GLN A 205 -66.03 9.15 64.57
CA GLN A 205 -67.47 9.43 64.62
C GLN A 205 -68.18 8.62 65.68
N GLU A 206 -67.77 7.40 65.97
CA GLU A 206 -68.33 6.57 67.04
C GLU A 206 -67.94 7.07 68.43
N MET A 207 -66.84 7.82 68.55
CA MET A 207 -66.35 8.37 69.83
C MET A 207 -67.00 9.73 70.20
N LYS A 208 -67.86 10.30 69.36
CA LYS A 208 -68.58 11.54 69.58
C LYS A 208 -70.02 11.29 70.03
#